data_6bfbfed855a0d6e60fb8dd128f96cca6
#
_entry.id   6bfbfed855a0d6e60fb8dd128f96cca6
#
_cell.length_a   1.000
_cell.length_b   1.000
_cell.length_c   1.000
_cell.angle_alpha   90.00
_cell.angle_beta   90.00
_cell.angle_gamma   90.00
#
_symmetry.space_group_name_H-M   'P 1'
#
loop_
_entity.id
_entity.type
_entity.pdbx_description
1 polymer ?
#
loop_
_entity_poly.entity_id
_entity_poly.type
_entity_poly.pdbx_seq_one_letter_code
_entity_poly.pdbx_strand_id
1 'polypeptide(L)'
;MKAVILAGGYGTRLSEETSVRPKPMVEIGEKPILWHIMKIYSHYGINDFIVCCGYKGYIIKEYFSNYFLHRSDVSFDLKKNEIKIHQNGVEPWKVTLVDTGEGTMTGGRLKRVRDYVDDDTFCLTYGDGVTNLNITNLIEFHKSHENIATVTAVQPTGRFGAFRLEANEYKINSFREKPKQDDVWINGGYFVLEPAVFDYIEGDETVFEREPMEQLAKSGELCAFRHDSFWQCMDTLRDKNVLEDLWNTKDCPWRIWQESSEKVYV
;
A
#
# COMPACT_ATOMS: atom_id res chain seq x y z
N MET A 1 -5.01 -13.70 9.37
CA MET A 1 -4.57 -13.25 8.03
C MET A 1 -3.52 -12.17 8.19
N LYS A 2 -2.45 -12.19 7.40
CA LYS A 2 -1.36 -11.21 7.41
C LYS A 2 -1.41 -10.34 6.17
N ALA A 3 -0.84 -9.13 6.25
CA ALA A 3 -0.66 -8.26 5.10
C ALA A 3 0.84 -8.02 4.86
N VAL A 4 1.32 -8.38 3.67
CA VAL A 4 2.67 -8.09 3.19
C VAL A 4 2.67 -6.75 2.48
N ILE A 5 3.60 -5.86 2.83
CA ILE A 5 3.72 -4.53 2.24
C ILE A 5 5.09 -4.39 1.58
N LEU A 6 5.11 -4.17 0.26
CA LEU A 6 6.34 -3.94 -0.51
C LEU A 6 6.81 -2.49 -0.30
N ALA A 7 7.88 -2.32 0.47
CA ALA A 7 8.38 -1.01 0.92
C ALA A 7 9.87 -0.76 0.58
N GLY A 8 10.47 -1.60 -0.29
CA GLY A 8 11.91 -1.59 -0.51
C GLY A 8 12.41 -0.89 -1.79
N GLY A 9 11.52 -0.35 -2.62
CA GLY A 9 11.89 0.30 -3.89
C GLY A 9 12.57 1.67 -3.73
N TYR A 10 13.33 2.10 -4.74
CA TYR A 10 14.07 3.38 -4.74
C TYR A 10 13.18 4.62 -4.81
N GLY A 11 11.97 4.53 -5.37
CA GLY A 11 11.05 5.66 -5.50
C GLY A 11 11.55 6.80 -6.39
N THR A 12 12.31 6.51 -7.43
CA THR A 12 13.05 7.49 -8.27
C THR A 12 12.18 8.58 -8.91
N ARG A 13 10.88 8.30 -9.12
CA ARG A 13 9.92 9.28 -9.68
C ARG A 13 9.50 10.38 -8.71
N LEU A 14 9.84 10.23 -7.42
CA LEU A 14 9.58 11.18 -6.34
C LEU A 14 10.91 11.55 -5.66
N SER A 15 11.94 11.85 -6.44
CA SER A 15 13.33 12.05 -5.98
C SER A 15 13.48 13.18 -4.95
N GLU A 16 12.63 14.20 -4.98
CA GLU A 16 12.62 15.31 -4.03
C GLU A 16 12.41 14.84 -2.59
N GLU A 17 11.60 13.81 -2.39
CA GLU A 17 11.32 13.21 -1.08
C GLU A 17 12.21 11.99 -0.82
N THR A 18 12.41 11.15 -1.86
CA THR A 18 13.07 9.85 -1.68
C THR A 18 14.59 9.95 -1.58
N SER A 19 15.17 11.13 -1.85
CA SER A 19 16.57 11.43 -1.52
C SER A 19 16.86 11.35 -0.02
N VAL A 20 15.90 11.60 0.85
CA VAL A 20 16.07 11.61 2.32
C VAL A 20 15.39 10.43 3.01
N ARG A 21 14.27 9.92 2.51
CA ARG A 21 13.49 8.82 3.13
C ARG A 21 12.97 7.85 2.06
N PRO A 22 12.68 6.56 2.37
CA PRO A 22 12.06 5.67 1.39
C PRO A 22 10.62 6.09 1.13
N LYS A 23 10.11 5.83 -0.08
CA LYS A 23 8.77 6.27 -0.53
C LYS A 23 7.63 5.96 0.47
N PRO A 24 7.57 4.78 1.11
CA PRO A 24 6.55 4.49 2.12
C PRO A 24 6.58 5.37 3.37
N MET A 25 7.70 6.07 3.59
CA MET A 25 7.87 7.01 4.71
C MET A 25 7.63 8.47 4.33
N VAL A 26 7.21 8.75 3.11
CA VAL A 26 6.75 10.09 2.72
C VAL A 26 5.42 10.37 3.41
N GLU A 27 5.33 11.54 4.03
CA GLU A 27 4.21 11.89 4.89
C GLU A 27 3.06 12.51 4.10
N ILE A 28 1.85 12.16 4.54
CA ILE A 28 0.57 12.78 4.19
C ILE A 28 -0.13 13.10 5.51
N GLY A 29 -0.40 14.38 5.80
CA GLY A 29 -0.98 14.81 7.07
C GLY A 29 -0.14 14.37 8.27
N GLU A 30 1.16 14.60 8.22
CA GLU A 30 2.14 14.27 9.28
C GLU A 30 2.27 12.77 9.60
N LYS A 31 1.73 11.88 8.76
CA LYS A 31 1.85 10.42 8.89
C LYS A 31 2.43 9.81 7.61
N PRO A 32 3.37 8.86 7.72
CA PRO A 32 3.86 8.15 6.55
C PRO A 32 2.72 7.50 5.75
N ILE A 33 2.79 7.48 4.42
CA ILE A 33 1.78 6.78 3.62
C ILE A 33 1.66 5.29 4.01
N LEU A 34 2.73 4.67 4.47
CA LEU A 34 2.73 3.33 5.06
C LEU A 34 1.74 3.22 6.23
N TRP A 35 1.70 4.23 7.11
CA TRP A 35 0.75 4.26 8.23
C TRP A 35 -0.71 4.28 7.73
N HIS A 36 -1.00 5.09 6.71
CA HIS A 36 -2.35 5.14 6.11
C HIS A 36 -2.78 3.79 5.54
N ILE A 37 -1.87 3.11 4.82
CA ILE A 37 -2.11 1.77 4.28
C ILE A 37 -2.42 0.77 5.41
N MET A 38 -1.61 0.79 6.46
CA MET A 38 -1.83 -0.08 7.63
C MET A 38 -3.14 0.23 8.35
N LYS A 39 -3.55 1.50 8.44
CA LYS A 39 -4.87 1.90 8.99
C LYS A 39 -6.03 1.36 8.16
N ILE A 40 -5.91 1.37 6.82
CA ILE A 40 -6.93 0.78 5.93
C ILE A 40 -7.11 -0.71 6.27
N TYR A 41 -6.04 -1.49 6.31
CA TYR A 41 -6.11 -2.92 6.66
C TYR A 41 -6.61 -3.14 8.08
N SER A 42 -6.14 -2.34 9.05
CA SER A 42 -6.51 -2.43 10.46
C SER A 42 -8.01 -2.17 10.67
N HIS A 43 -8.63 -1.27 9.89
CA HIS A 43 -10.07 -1.03 9.91
C HIS A 43 -10.88 -2.30 9.63
N TYR A 44 -10.34 -3.22 8.81
CA TYR A 44 -10.94 -4.53 8.49
C TYR A 44 -10.38 -5.67 9.36
N GLY A 45 -9.72 -5.35 10.49
CA GLY A 45 -9.25 -6.33 11.45
C GLY A 45 -7.92 -7.02 11.11
N ILE A 46 -7.22 -6.59 10.06
CA ILE A 46 -5.89 -7.10 9.70
C ILE A 46 -4.83 -6.25 10.39
N ASN A 47 -4.19 -6.81 11.43
CA ASN A 47 -3.25 -6.12 12.31
C ASN A 47 -1.85 -6.78 12.35
N ASP A 48 -1.61 -7.84 11.59
CA ASP A 48 -0.30 -8.50 11.47
C ASP A 48 0.32 -8.15 10.11
N PHE A 49 1.37 -7.33 10.14
CA PHE A 49 2.00 -6.75 8.97
C PHE A 49 3.43 -7.27 8.80
N ILE A 50 3.78 -7.62 7.57
CA ILE A 50 5.14 -7.95 7.16
C ILE A 50 5.58 -6.89 6.15
N VAL A 51 6.56 -6.06 6.52
CA VAL A 51 7.04 -4.97 5.67
C VAL A 51 8.37 -5.36 5.04
N CYS A 52 8.37 -5.48 3.70
CA CYS A 52 9.57 -5.78 2.92
C CYS A 52 10.44 -4.53 2.79
N CYS A 53 11.41 -4.36 3.68
CA CYS A 53 12.34 -3.24 3.67
C CYS A 53 13.44 -3.46 2.60
N GLY A 54 13.99 -2.37 2.07
CA GLY A 54 15.10 -2.35 1.12
C GLY A 54 15.78 -0.98 1.18
N TYR A 55 15.72 -0.20 0.11
CA TYR A 55 16.29 1.15 0.08
C TYR A 55 15.90 1.97 1.31
N LYS A 56 16.90 2.46 2.07
CA LYS A 56 16.73 3.21 3.33
C LYS A 56 15.78 2.54 4.34
N GLY A 57 15.70 1.21 4.35
CA GLY A 57 14.82 0.44 5.22
C GLY A 57 15.05 0.69 6.71
N TYR A 58 16.24 1.19 7.09
CA TYR A 58 16.55 1.57 8.47
C TYR A 58 15.61 2.68 9.00
N ILE A 59 15.14 3.60 8.14
CA ILE A 59 14.20 4.67 8.52
C ILE A 59 12.84 4.07 8.92
N ILE A 60 12.40 3.03 8.20
CA ILE A 60 11.17 2.30 8.56
C ILE A 60 11.36 1.61 9.93
N LYS A 61 12.52 0.96 10.14
CA LYS A 61 12.85 0.31 11.41
C LYS A 61 12.91 1.30 12.57
N GLU A 62 13.54 2.46 12.36
CA GLU A 62 13.61 3.54 13.34
C GLU A 62 12.23 4.10 13.70
N TYR A 63 11.38 4.32 12.71
CA TYR A 63 10.00 4.76 12.92
C TYR A 63 9.22 3.82 13.83
N PHE A 64 9.24 2.51 13.57
CA PHE A 64 8.50 1.55 14.38
C PHE A 64 9.17 1.27 15.73
N SER A 65 10.49 1.33 15.84
CA SER A 65 11.18 1.18 17.12
C SER A 65 10.86 2.31 18.12
N ASN A 66 10.58 3.50 17.60
CA ASN A 66 10.22 4.68 18.40
C ASN A 66 8.70 4.97 18.42
N TYR A 67 7.90 4.17 17.73
CA TYR A 67 6.48 4.44 17.50
C TYR A 67 5.70 4.64 18.79
N PHE A 68 5.88 3.77 19.78
CA PHE A 68 5.20 3.86 21.07
C PHE A 68 5.62 5.09 21.86
N LEU A 69 6.89 5.53 21.77
CA LEU A 69 7.38 6.74 22.44
C LEU A 69 6.68 8.00 21.93
N HIS A 70 6.42 8.05 20.62
CA HIS A 70 5.77 9.21 20.00
C HIS A 70 4.24 9.21 20.17
N ARG A 71 3.65 8.08 20.57
CA ARG A 71 2.19 7.89 20.67
C ARG A 71 1.71 7.69 22.10
N SER A 72 2.61 7.79 23.09
CA SER A 72 2.33 7.53 24.51
C SER A 72 2.86 8.65 25.40
N ASP A 73 2.22 8.85 26.53
CA ASP A 73 2.78 9.66 27.61
C ASP A 73 3.87 8.86 28.31
N VAL A 74 5.10 9.38 28.34
CA VAL A 74 6.28 8.66 28.82
C VAL A 74 7.06 9.50 29.82
N SER A 75 7.46 8.89 30.95
CA SER A 75 8.44 9.45 31.87
C SER A 75 9.77 8.73 31.79
N PHE A 76 10.85 9.46 31.68
CA PHE A 76 12.22 8.96 31.74
C PHE A 76 12.85 9.33 33.09
N ASP A 77 13.16 8.33 33.92
CA ASP A 77 14.00 8.54 35.13
C ASP A 77 15.46 8.28 34.70
N LEU A 78 16.17 9.38 34.37
CA LEU A 78 17.55 9.28 33.90
C LEU A 78 18.52 8.82 35.00
N LYS A 79 18.17 9.01 36.27
CA LYS A 79 19.00 8.59 37.41
C LYS A 79 18.93 7.07 37.60
N LYS A 80 17.75 6.49 37.38
CA LYS A 80 17.53 5.04 37.53
C LYS A 80 17.65 4.26 36.20
N ASN A 81 17.74 4.98 35.07
CA ASN A 81 17.68 4.41 33.71
C ASN A 81 16.39 3.60 33.49
N GLU A 82 15.25 4.16 33.93
CA GLU A 82 13.92 3.55 33.83
C GLU A 82 13.02 4.37 32.90
N ILE A 83 12.16 3.66 32.17
CA ILE A 83 11.12 4.24 31.31
C ILE A 83 9.76 3.79 31.82
N LYS A 84 8.84 4.74 32.04
CA LYS A 84 7.47 4.47 32.43
C LYS A 84 6.50 5.01 31.40
N ILE A 85 5.70 4.14 30.82
CA ILE A 85 4.62 4.48 29.87
C ILE A 85 3.33 4.66 30.68
N HIS A 86 2.68 5.84 30.55
CA HIS A 86 1.48 6.20 31.31
C HIS A 86 0.19 5.97 30.53
N GLN A 87 0.20 6.35 29.24
CA GLN A 87 -0.91 6.13 28.33
C GLN A 87 -0.37 5.47 27.06
N ASN A 88 -1.14 4.54 26.53
CA ASN A 88 -0.81 3.81 25.30
C ASN A 88 -1.86 4.13 24.24
N GLY A 89 -1.55 5.06 23.33
CA GLY A 89 -2.38 5.45 22.19
C GLY A 89 -1.96 4.78 20.89
N VAL A 90 -1.24 3.66 20.94
CA VAL A 90 -0.76 2.95 19.75
C VAL A 90 -1.83 2.04 19.17
N GLU A 91 -1.74 1.84 17.88
CA GLU A 91 -2.55 0.87 17.16
C GLU A 91 -2.19 -0.57 17.57
N PRO A 92 -3.14 -1.53 17.48
CA PRO A 92 -2.95 -2.92 17.89
C PRO A 92 -2.15 -3.73 16.85
N TRP A 93 -1.10 -3.14 16.29
CA TRP A 93 -0.33 -3.73 15.21
C TRP A 93 0.80 -4.62 15.71
N LYS A 94 0.95 -5.77 15.07
CA LYS A 94 2.18 -6.56 15.05
C LYS A 94 2.89 -6.29 13.74
N VAL A 95 4.12 -5.80 13.80
CA VAL A 95 4.89 -5.39 12.62
C VAL A 95 6.20 -6.15 12.56
N THR A 96 6.37 -6.93 11.49
CA THR A 96 7.61 -7.63 11.18
C THR A 96 8.33 -6.89 10.05
N LEU A 97 9.53 -6.37 10.32
CA LEU A 97 10.32 -5.59 9.37
C LEU A 97 11.46 -6.48 8.83
N VAL A 98 11.30 -6.92 7.58
CA VAL A 98 12.25 -7.84 6.95
C VAL A 98 13.16 -7.09 5.99
N ASP A 99 14.46 -7.22 6.15
CA ASP A 99 15.41 -6.73 5.16
C ASP A 99 15.39 -7.68 3.94
N THR A 100 14.81 -7.20 2.87
CA THR A 100 14.68 -7.97 1.62
C THR A 100 15.75 -7.60 0.58
N GLY A 101 16.77 -6.85 0.99
CA GLY A 101 17.86 -6.41 0.11
C GLY A 101 17.51 -5.16 -0.71
N GLU A 102 18.52 -4.38 -1.06
CA GLU A 102 18.32 -3.11 -1.76
C GLU A 102 17.99 -3.32 -3.25
N GLY A 103 18.72 -4.21 -3.92
CA GLY A 103 18.58 -4.50 -5.36
C GLY A 103 17.50 -5.51 -5.72
N THR A 104 16.80 -6.09 -4.75
CA THR A 104 15.80 -7.15 -4.97
C THR A 104 14.53 -6.59 -5.62
N MET A 105 13.99 -7.29 -6.63
CA MET A 105 12.75 -6.93 -7.32
C MET A 105 11.51 -7.34 -6.50
N THR A 106 10.33 -6.91 -6.95
CA THR A 106 9.05 -7.08 -6.22
C THR A 106 8.74 -8.55 -5.90
N GLY A 107 8.90 -9.46 -6.85
CA GLY A 107 8.74 -10.90 -6.63
C GLY A 107 9.79 -11.46 -5.69
N GLY A 108 11.07 -11.08 -5.86
CA GLY A 108 12.13 -11.51 -4.96
C GLY A 108 11.89 -11.07 -3.51
N ARG A 109 11.40 -9.84 -3.28
CA ARG A 109 11.02 -9.39 -1.93
C ARG A 109 9.91 -10.24 -1.35
N LEU A 110 8.90 -10.54 -2.14
CA LEU A 110 7.80 -11.41 -1.72
C LEU A 110 8.33 -12.80 -1.37
N LYS A 111 9.20 -13.41 -2.19
CA LYS A 111 9.80 -14.72 -1.90
C LYS A 111 10.60 -14.75 -0.61
N ARG A 112 11.35 -13.69 -0.29
CA ARG A 112 12.16 -13.58 0.92
C ARG A 112 11.35 -13.50 2.21
N VAL A 113 10.05 -13.23 2.14
CA VAL A 113 9.16 -13.19 3.31
C VAL A 113 8.27 -14.43 3.44
N ARG A 114 8.46 -15.45 2.61
CA ARG A 114 7.68 -16.70 2.63
C ARG A 114 7.55 -17.29 4.04
N ASP A 115 8.66 -17.41 4.75
CA ASP A 115 8.70 -18.04 6.10
C ASP A 115 7.96 -17.21 7.18
N TYR A 116 7.62 -15.94 6.87
CA TYR A 116 6.85 -15.07 7.77
C TYR A 116 5.36 -15.07 7.47
N VAL A 117 4.96 -15.55 6.28
CA VAL A 117 3.56 -15.55 5.83
C VAL A 117 2.77 -16.72 6.42
N ASP A 118 3.45 -17.80 6.82
CA ASP A 118 2.88 -19.11 7.12
C ASP A 118 2.29 -19.79 5.85
N ASP A 119 1.53 -20.89 6.02
CA ASP A 119 0.87 -21.57 4.89
C ASP A 119 -0.61 -21.16 4.76
N ASP A 120 -0.92 -19.88 5.04
CA ASP A 120 -2.28 -19.34 4.99
C ASP A 120 -2.41 -18.28 3.87
N THR A 121 -3.63 -18.10 3.38
CA THR A 121 -4.01 -16.98 2.50
C THR A 121 -3.58 -15.64 3.13
N PHE A 122 -2.99 -14.75 2.36
CA PHE A 122 -2.49 -13.46 2.83
C PHE A 122 -2.80 -12.32 1.86
N CYS A 123 -2.78 -11.10 2.38
CA CYS A 123 -2.86 -9.90 1.55
C CYS A 123 -1.46 -9.44 1.16
N LEU A 124 -1.32 -8.91 -0.06
CA LEU A 124 -0.13 -8.21 -0.54
C LEU A 124 -0.53 -6.82 -1.03
N THR A 125 0.28 -5.80 -0.71
CA THR A 125 0.08 -4.46 -1.26
C THR A 125 1.40 -3.73 -1.49
N TYR A 126 1.36 -2.73 -2.37
CA TYR A 126 2.46 -1.77 -2.51
C TYR A 126 2.43 -0.75 -1.37
N GLY A 127 3.60 -0.20 -1.04
CA GLY A 127 3.77 0.75 0.07
C GLY A 127 3.52 2.21 -0.30
N ASP A 128 2.74 2.49 -1.37
CA ASP A 128 2.63 3.84 -1.94
C ASP A 128 1.24 4.21 -2.47
N GLY A 129 0.23 3.39 -2.25
CA GLY A 129 -1.14 3.65 -2.72
C GLY A 129 -2.17 3.55 -1.60
N VAL A 130 -3.14 4.47 -1.59
CA VAL A 130 -4.27 4.49 -0.66
C VAL A 130 -5.59 4.33 -1.41
N THR A 131 -6.59 3.76 -0.72
CA THR A 131 -7.89 3.44 -1.31
C THR A 131 -8.97 3.37 -0.24
N ASN A 132 -10.22 3.50 -0.64
CA ASN A 132 -11.39 3.16 0.20
C ASN A 132 -11.94 1.75 -0.10
N LEU A 133 -11.10 0.88 -0.65
CA LEU A 133 -11.42 -0.51 -0.95
C LEU A 133 -11.94 -1.24 0.30
N ASN A 134 -13.04 -1.95 0.17
CA ASN A 134 -13.49 -2.87 1.20
C ASN A 134 -12.65 -4.16 1.15
N ILE A 135 -11.69 -4.27 2.07
CA ILE A 135 -10.77 -5.42 2.14
C ILE A 135 -11.51 -6.71 2.49
N THR A 136 -12.58 -6.65 3.29
CA THR A 136 -13.40 -7.83 3.59
C THR A 136 -14.02 -8.39 2.32
N ASN A 137 -14.64 -7.54 1.51
CA ASN A 137 -15.25 -7.97 0.24
C ASN A 137 -14.22 -8.52 -0.74
N LEU A 138 -13.00 -7.95 -0.78
CA LEU A 138 -11.89 -8.46 -1.60
C LEU A 138 -11.51 -9.89 -1.17
N ILE A 139 -11.40 -10.13 0.14
CA ILE A 139 -11.06 -11.43 0.70
C ILE A 139 -12.18 -12.46 0.46
N GLU A 140 -13.44 -12.05 0.65
CA GLU A 140 -14.61 -12.91 0.39
C GLU A 140 -14.69 -13.29 -1.10
N PHE A 141 -14.44 -12.34 -1.99
CA PHE A 141 -14.37 -12.61 -3.43
C PHE A 141 -13.25 -13.62 -3.75
N HIS A 142 -12.05 -13.43 -3.19
CA HIS A 142 -10.94 -14.37 -3.38
C HIS A 142 -11.32 -15.78 -2.94
N LYS A 143 -11.92 -15.92 -1.77
CA LYS A 143 -12.37 -17.23 -1.25
C LYS A 143 -13.49 -17.88 -2.08
N SER A 144 -14.20 -17.12 -2.89
CA SER A 144 -15.33 -17.63 -3.69
C SER A 144 -14.91 -18.36 -4.97
N HIS A 145 -13.67 -18.25 -5.43
CA HIS A 145 -13.23 -18.79 -6.72
C HIS A 145 -12.07 -19.78 -6.66
N GLU A 146 -11.49 -20.06 -5.50
CA GLU A 146 -10.44 -21.07 -5.27
C GLU A 146 -9.15 -20.90 -6.12
N ASN A 147 -8.95 -19.76 -6.82
CA ASN A 147 -7.74 -19.49 -7.60
C ASN A 147 -6.61 -18.95 -6.70
N ILE A 148 -5.36 -19.02 -7.19
CA ILE A 148 -4.15 -18.66 -6.43
C ILE A 148 -4.07 -17.15 -6.12
N ALA A 149 -4.57 -16.29 -7.02
CA ALA A 149 -4.39 -14.87 -6.89
C ALA A 149 -5.64 -14.06 -7.27
N THR A 150 -5.93 -13.04 -6.46
CA THR A 150 -6.86 -11.96 -6.79
C THR A 150 -6.12 -10.64 -6.79
N VAL A 151 -6.26 -9.86 -7.86
CA VAL A 151 -5.76 -8.49 -7.96
C VAL A 151 -6.94 -7.51 -7.94
N THR A 152 -6.82 -6.41 -7.21
CA THR A 152 -7.76 -5.31 -7.32
C THR A 152 -7.53 -4.55 -8.62
N ALA A 153 -8.55 -4.53 -9.48
CA ALA A 153 -8.56 -3.79 -10.71
C ALA A 153 -9.20 -2.41 -10.49
N VAL A 154 -8.52 -1.35 -10.89
CA VAL A 154 -8.98 0.04 -10.75
C VAL A 154 -8.94 0.77 -12.08
N GLN A 155 -9.77 1.80 -12.23
CA GLN A 155 -9.73 2.70 -13.38
C GLN A 155 -9.08 4.02 -12.93
N PRO A 156 -7.86 4.32 -13.38
CA PRO A 156 -7.19 5.56 -13.00
C PRO A 156 -7.94 6.76 -13.58
N THR A 157 -8.01 7.84 -12.81
CA THR A 157 -8.47 9.13 -13.33
C THR A 157 -7.50 9.60 -14.43
N GLY A 158 -8.02 10.01 -15.57
CA GLY A 158 -7.21 10.56 -16.67
C GLY A 158 -6.34 11.72 -16.18
N ARG A 159 -5.08 11.78 -16.62
CA ARG A 159 -4.16 12.87 -16.27
C ARG A 159 -4.36 14.10 -17.16
N PHE A 160 -5.01 13.91 -18.30
CA PHE A 160 -5.18 14.92 -19.36
C PHE A 160 -6.63 14.94 -19.85
N GLY A 161 -7.00 16.04 -20.50
CA GLY A 161 -8.22 16.08 -21.29
C GLY A 161 -8.15 15.07 -22.45
N ALA A 162 -9.24 14.36 -22.70
CA ALA A 162 -9.33 13.39 -23.78
C ALA A 162 -10.40 13.77 -24.80
N PHE A 163 -10.13 13.50 -26.06
CA PHE A 163 -11.07 13.65 -27.16
C PHE A 163 -10.84 12.53 -28.18
N ARG A 164 -11.86 12.23 -28.96
CA ARG A 164 -11.73 11.30 -30.09
C ARG A 164 -11.57 12.10 -31.38
N LEU A 165 -10.61 11.69 -32.19
CA LEU A 165 -10.44 12.12 -33.58
C LEU A 165 -10.64 10.91 -34.46
N GLU A 166 -11.50 11.02 -35.47
CA GLU A 166 -11.60 10.03 -36.51
C GLU A 166 -10.53 10.27 -37.59
N ALA A 167 -10.17 9.22 -38.34
CA ALA A 167 -9.16 9.36 -39.37
C ALA A 167 -9.58 10.43 -40.39
N ASN A 168 -8.72 11.43 -40.58
CA ASN A 168 -8.91 12.59 -41.45
C ASN A 168 -9.90 13.68 -40.96
N GLU A 169 -10.34 13.63 -39.70
CA GLU A 169 -11.09 14.71 -39.08
C GLU A 169 -10.20 15.57 -38.21
N TYR A 170 -10.39 16.88 -38.27
CA TYR A 170 -9.67 17.86 -37.43
C TYR A 170 -10.60 18.52 -36.40
N LYS A 171 -11.91 18.30 -36.51
CA LYS A 171 -12.90 18.87 -35.62
C LYS A 171 -13.12 18.00 -34.39
N ILE A 172 -12.93 18.57 -33.22
CA ILE A 172 -13.22 17.92 -31.96
C ILE A 172 -14.70 18.04 -31.66
N ASN A 173 -15.42 16.88 -31.68
CA ASN A 173 -16.86 16.84 -31.45
C ASN A 173 -17.20 16.66 -29.94
N SER A 174 -16.26 16.14 -29.14
CA SER A 174 -16.41 16.02 -27.69
C SER A 174 -15.05 16.14 -27.01
N PHE A 175 -15.00 16.89 -25.92
CA PHE A 175 -13.84 17.00 -25.05
C PHE A 175 -14.25 16.65 -23.64
N ARG A 176 -13.47 15.80 -22.96
CA ARG A 176 -13.70 15.43 -21.57
C ARG A 176 -12.41 15.71 -20.79
N GLU A 177 -12.51 16.56 -19.77
CA GLU A 177 -11.38 16.83 -18.89
C GLU A 177 -11.21 15.67 -17.91
N LYS A 178 -10.02 15.09 -17.87
CA LYS A 178 -9.63 13.98 -16.96
C LYS A 178 -10.69 12.86 -16.86
N PRO A 179 -11.20 12.33 -17.97
CA PRO A 179 -12.17 11.24 -17.89
C PRO A 179 -11.52 10.02 -17.26
N LYS A 180 -12.30 9.17 -16.57
CA LYS A 180 -11.87 7.77 -16.36
C LYS A 180 -11.62 7.17 -17.73
N GLN A 181 -10.53 6.41 -17.88
CA GLN A 181 -10.28 5.70 -19.13
C GLN A 181 -11.32 4.60 -19.27
N ASP A 182 -12.35 4.85 -20.09
CA ASP A 182 -13.38 3.86 -20.37
C ASP A 182 -12.67 2.60 -20.91
N ASP A 183 -12.98 1.45 -20.35
CA ASP A 183 -12.50 0.11 -20.71
C ASP A 183 -11.04 -0.28 -20.36
N VAL A 184 -10.25 0.57 -19.71
CA VAL A 184 -8.91 0.20 -19.24
C VAL A 184 -8.89 0.02 -17.73
N TRP A 185 -8.65 -1.20 -17.30
CA TRP A 185 -8.41 -1.55 -15.90
C TRP A 185 -6.91 -1.75 -15.68
N ILE A 186 -6.40 -1.25 -14.56
CA ILE A 186 -5.00 -1.42 -14.17
C ILE A 186 -4.89 -2.10 -12.81
N ASN A 187 -3.72 -2.63 -12.53
CA ASN A 187 -3.37 -3.18 -11.23
C ASN A 187 -3.41 -2.07 -10.16
N GLY A 188 -4.34 -2.19 -9.21
CA GLY A 188 -4.51 -1.26 -8.11
C GLY A 188 -3.56 -1.49 -6.95
N GLY A 189 -2.71 -2.52 -7.01
CA GLY A 189 -1.68 -2.78 -5.99
C GLY A 189 -2.19 -3.41 -4.70
N TYR A 190 -3.41 -3.91 -4.65
CA TYR A 190 -3.99 -4.65 -3.54
C TYR A 190 -4.35 -6.06 -4.02
N PHE A 191 -3.83 -7.07 -3.34
CA PHE A 191 -3.97 -8.47 -3.71
C PHE A 191 -4.41 -9.32 -2.52
N VAL A 192 -5.05 -10.45 -2.84
CA VAL A 192 -5.17 -11.61 -1.94
C VAL A 192 -4.56 -12.79 -2.65
N LEU A 193 -3.68 -13.51 -1.96
CA LEU A 193 -2.82 -14.54 -2.53
C LEU A 193 -2.83 -15.81 -1.68
N GLU A 194 -2.83 -16.95 -2.35
CA GLU A 194 -2.54 -18.24 -1.73
C GLU A 194 -1.02 -18.50 -1.68
N PRO A 195 -0.52 -19.29 -0.71
CA PRO A 195 0.91 -19.63 -0.61
C PRO A 195 1.50 -20.25 -1.87
N ALA A 196 0.70 -20.91 -2.71
CA ALA A 196 1.12 -21.44 -4.01
C ALA A 196 1.69 -20.37 -4.96
N VAL A 197 1.43 -19.08 -4.73
CA VAL A 197 2.03 -17.97 -5.50
C VAL A 197 3.55 -17.97 -5.46
N PHE A 198 4.17 -18.47 -4.38
CA PHE A 198 5.63 -18.54 -4.26
C PHE A 198 6.30 -19.47 -5.27
N ASP A 199 5.56 -20.43 -5.82
CA ASP A 199 6.07 -21.37 -6.83
C ASP A 199 6.25 -20.69 -8.21
N TYR A 200 5.62 -19.53 -8.42
CA TYR A 200 5.76 -18.70 -9.61
C TYR A 200 6.94 -17.69 -9.51
N ILE A 201 7.66 -17.65 -8.41
CA ILE A 201 8.73 -16.69 -8.17
C ILE A 201 10.07 -17.44 -8.16
N GLU A 202 10.94 -17.17 -9.15
CA GLU A 202 12.23 -17.84 -9.27
C GLU A 202 13.25 -17.36 -8.24
N GLY A 203 13.40 -16.03 -8.06
CA GLY A 203 14.41 -15.46 -7.17
C GLY A 203 14.36 -13.94 -7.08
N ASP A 204 15.49 -13.35 -6.67
CA ASP A 204 15.60 -11.92 -6.36
C ASP A 204 15.34 -10.99 -7.53
N GLU A 205 15.68 -11.42 -8.76
CA GLU A 205 15.50 -10.65 -10.00
C GLU A 205 14.07 -10.71 -10.54
N THR A 206 13.19 -11.52 -9.93
CA THR A 206 11.82 -11.69 -10.39
C THR A 206 11.00 -10.44 -10.11
N VAL A 207 10.44 -9.85 -11.16
CA VAL A 207 9.44 -8.78 -11.08
C VAL A 207 8.07 -9.41 -11.00
N PHE A 208 7.37 -9.28 -9.87
CA PHE A 208 6.08 -9.96 -9.61
C PHE A 208 5.02 -9.65 -10.69
N GLU A 209 5.03 -8.42 -11.18
CA GLU A 209 4.08 -7.89 -12.17
C GLU A 209 4.32 -8.38 -13.60
N ARG A 210 5.39 -9.17 -13.84
CA ARG A 210 5.74 -9.75 -15.15
C ARG A 210 5.46 -11.24 -15.17
N GLU A 211 6.52 -12.05 -15.25
CA GLU A 211 6.43 -13.50 -15.42
C GLU A 211 5.45 -14.17 -14.44
N PRO A 212 5.46 -13.89 -13.12
CA PRO A 212 4.52 -14.51 -12.19
C PRO A 212 3.06 -14.19 -12.52
N MET A 213 2.73 -12.90 -12.70
CA MET A 213 1.36 -12.48 -13.02
C MET A 213 0.92 -13.00 -14.40
N GLU A 214 1.82 -13.02 -15.38
CA GLU A 214 1.53 -13.55 -16.73
C GLU A 214 1.27 -15.06 -16.69
N GLN A 215 2.06 -15.80 -15.91
CA GLN A 215 1.87 -17.26 -15.77
C GLN A 215 0.56 -17.57 -15.04
N LEU A 216 0.27 -16.88 -13.93
CA LEU A 216 -1.01 -16.99 -13.23
C LEU A 216 -2.20 -16.70 -14.14
N ALA A 217 -2.11 -15.66 -14.96
CA ALA A 217 -3.16 -15.34 -15.94
C ALA A 217 -3.31 -16.43 -17.00
N LYS A 218 -2.22 -16.96 -17.56
CA LYS A 218 -2.25 -18.05 -18.57
C LYS A 218 -2.79 -19.35 -18.02
N SER A 219 -2.53 -19.67 -16.76
CA SER A 219 -3.07 -20.88 -16.09
C SER A 219 -4.50 -20.73 -15.61
N GLY A 220 -5.10 -19.53 -15.71
CA GLY A 220 -6.44 -19.25 -15.21
C GLY A 220 -6.51 -19.04 -13.69
N GLU A 221 -5.35 -18.85 -13.03
CA GLU A 221 -5.22 -18.72 -11.57
C GLU A 221 -5.22 -17.26 -11.08
N LEU A 222 -5.47 -16.28 -11.95
CA LEU A 222 -5.54 -14.86 -11.63
C LEU A 222 -6.93 -14.31 -11.86
N CYS A 223 -7.56 -13.84 -10.79
CA CYS A 223 -8.86 -13.15 -10.83
C CYS A 223 -8.72 -11.66 -10.57
N ALA A 224 -9.64 -10.86 -11.12
CA ALA A 224 -9.70 -9.42 -10.91
C ALA A 224 -10.94 -9.03 -10.09
N PHE A 225 -10.71 -8.37 -8.96
CA PHE A 225 -11.75 -7.71 -8.18
C PHE A 225 -11.87 -6.25 -8.62
N ARG A 226 -13.02 -5.86 -9.17
CA ARG A 226 -13.26 -4.50 -9.66
C ARG A 226 -13.53 -3.54 -8.51
N HIS A 227 -12.79 -2.42 -8.50
CA HIS A 227 -12.97 -1.32 -7.55
C HIS A 227 -13.19 -0.01 -8.28
N ASP A 228 -14.42 0.46 -8.29
CA ASP A 228 -14.87 1.64 -9.06
C ASP A 228 -14.78 2.95 -8.26
N SER A 229 -14.36 2.89 -6.99
CA SER A 229 -14.33 4.01 -6.08
C SER A 229 -12.94 4.65 -5.99
N PHE A 230 -12.59 5.25 -4.86
CA PHE A 230 -11.35 6.00 -4.70
C PHE A 230 -10.13 5.07 -4.63
N TRP A 231 -9.15 5.37 -5.45
CA TRP A 231 -7.80 4.82 -5.41
C TRP A 231 -6.81 5.87 -5.91
N GLN A 232 -5.67 6.02 -5.23
CA GLN A 232 -4.62 6.94 -5.61
C GLN A 232 -3.25 6.42 -5.18
N CYS A 233 -2.31 6.29 -6.12
CA CYS A 233 -0.90 6.07 -5.81
C CYS A 233 -0.15 7.39 -5.69
N MET A 234 0.92 7.40 -4.91
CA MET A 234 1.80 8.56 -4.70
C MET A 234 3.09 8.37 -5.50
N ASP A 235 3.05 8.55 -6.81
CA ASP A 235 4.20 8.34 -7.69
C ASP A 235 5.05 9.59 -7.93
N THR A 236 4.44 10.76 -7.86
CA THR A 236 5.05 12.05 -8.14
C THR A 236 4.75 13.06 -7.04
N LEU A 237 5.47 14.19 -7.01
CA LEU A 237 5.19 15.29 -6.09
C LEU A 237 3.75 15.83 -6.26
N ARG A 238 3.23 15.83 -7.50
CA ARG A 238 1.84 16.18 -7.76
C ARG A 238 0.87 15.24 -7.07
N ASP A 239 1.12 13.92 -7.11
CA ASP A 239 0.27 12.92 -6.46
C ASP A 239 0.30 13.10 -4.93
N LYS A 240 1.48 13.39 -4.36
CA LYS A 240 1.63 13.75 -2.94
C LYS A 240 0.75 14.95 -2.57
N ASN A 241 0.84 16.04 -3.34
CA ASN A 241 0.06 17.27 -3.08
C ASN A 241 -1.45 16.98 -3.17
N VAL A 242 -1.90 16.19 -4.13
CA VAL A 242 -3.32 15.77 -4.24
C VAL A 242 -3.75 14.98 -3.00
N LEU A 243 -2.93 14.07 -2.50
CA LEU A 243 -3.23 13.32 -1.29
C LEU A 243 -3.24 14.22 -0.05
N GLU A 244 -2.32 15.18 0.04
CA GLU A 244 -2.25 16.16 1.14
C GLU A 244 -3.51 17.04 1.15
N ASP A 245 -3.91 17.55 -0.01
CA ASP A 245 -5.13 18.36 -0.16
C ASP A 245 -6.37 17.57 0.27
N LEU A 246 -6.49 16.30 -0.16
CA LEU A 246 -7.60 15.43 0.23
C LEU A 246 -7.59 15.11 1.73
N TRP A 247 -6.41 14.88 2.31
CA TRP A 247 -6.29 14.59 3.75
C TRP A 247 -6.79 15.75 4.61
N ASN A 248 -6.55 16.98 4.18
CA ASN A 248 -6.98 18.19 4.87
C ASN A 248 -8.49 18.47 4.73
N THR A 249 -9.21 17.68 3.92
CA THR A 249 -10.68 17.77 3.83
C THR A 249 -11.35 16.96 4.94
N LYS A 250 -12.60 17.32 5.29
CA LYS A 250 -13.40 16.52 6.23
C LYS A 250 -13.76 15.15 5.68
N ASP A 251 -13.89 15.05 4.37
CA ASP A 251 -14.35 13.87 3.63
C ASP A 251 -13.19 13.18 2.90
N CYS A 252 -12.06 12.98 3.58
CA CYS A 252 -10.90 12.26 3.03
C CYS A 252 -11.32 10.83 2.63
N PRO A 253 -11.27 10.46 1.33
CA PRO A 253 -11.91 9.25 0.84
C PRO A 253 -11.38 7.94 1.44
N TRP A 254 -10.10 7.88 1.79
CA TRP A 254 -9.49 6.66 2.38
C TRP A 254 -9.44 6.68 3.90
N ARG A 255 -9.89 7.76 4.58
CA ARG A 255 -10.04 7.82 6.04
C ARG A 255 -11.32 7.11 6.46
N ILE A 256 -11.36 5.80 6.26
CA ILE A 256 -12.53 4.95 6.53
C ILE A 256 -12.60 4.48 7.99
N TRP A 257 -11.54 4.64 8.77
CA TRP A 257 -11.50 4.31 10.19
C TRP A 257 -12.07 5.45 11.04
N GLN A 258 -12.71 5.09 12.17
CA GLN A 258 -13.07 6.08 13.19
C GLN A 258 -11.80 6.53 13.90
N GLU A 259 -11.62 7.82 14.06
CA GLU A 259 -10.62 8.34 14.98
C GLU A 259 -11.05 7.88 16.39
N SER A 260 -10.24 7.05 17.03
CA SER A 260 -10.34 6.91 18.48
C SER A 260 -10.23 8.33 19.02
N SER A 261 -11.29 8.80 19.72
CA SER A 261 -11.39 10.17 20.21
C SER A 261 -10.06 10.59 20.84
N GLU A 262 -9.25 11.32 20.07
CA GLU A 262 -8.08 12.01 20.60
C GLU A 262 -8.64 12.94 21.68
N LYS A 263 -8.29 12.71 22.92
CA LYS A 263 -8.59 13.67 23.97
C LYS A 263 -7.88 14.96 23.57
N VAL A 264 -8.67 15.90 23.04
CA VAL A 264 -8.23 17.28 22.85
C VAL A 264 -7.93 17.78 24.25
N TYR A 265 -6.67 17.90 24.59
CA TYR A 265 -6.26 18.66 25.75
C TYR A 265 -6.51 20.15 25.43
N VAL A 266 -7.50 20.74 26.08
CA VAL A 266 -7.74 22.18 26.14
C VAL A 266 -6.78 22.77 27.16
#